data_2f6f49fe5d965aeaab4a055e5230220d
#
_entry.id   2f6f49fe5d965aeaab4a055e5230220d
#
_cell.length_a   1.000
_cell.length_b   1.000
_cell.length_c   1.000
_cell.angle_alpha   90.00
_cell.angle_beta   90.00
_cell.angle_gamma   90.00
#
_symmetry.space_group_name_H-M   'P 1'
#
loop_
_entity.id
_entity.type
_entity.pdbx_description
1 polymer ?
#
loop_
_entity_poly.entity_id
_entity_poly.type
_entity_poly.pdbx_seq_one_letter_code
_entity_poly.pdbx_strand_id
1 'polypeptide(L)'
;MTLEEFINQWQSPSPTLLVHTSGSTGKPKPMLVEKRRMEASARITCSFLGLKRGDSALLCMPLDYIAGKMMVVRAIVWGLQLIEVSPCGHSLKQIDTPPVFAAMVPMQVYNSMQDDDERQKLWQIKHLIIGGGAISDEMAAELRLHPNAVWSTYGMTETLSHIALRRLSGPQASEWYEPFDGVNVSINADGCLVIDAPTVCALPLTTNDIAEIAADGRRFRIRGRKDNVICSGGIKLQIEEMEAKLRPYINVPFLISKRSDPKFGETVVMIAETNDIESLKTICKERLNKYEQPHKYIAVDSIPTTETGKPARAKAMEIAQTH
;
A
#
# COMPACT_ATOMS: atom_id res chain seq x y z
N MET A 1 19.01 10.46 -2.76
CA MET A 1 19.78 10.24 -1.51
C MET A 1 20.49 8.91 -1.58
N THR A 2 21.80 8.86 -1.33
CA THR A 2 22.58 7.62 -1.26
C THR A 2 22.50 6.99 0.14
N LEU A 3 22.90 5.73 0.27
CA LEU A 3 22.97 5.04 1.58
C LEU A 3 23.95 5.76 2.54
N GLU A 4 25.12 6.18 2.04
CA GLU A 4 26.11 6.90 2.83
C GLU A 4 25.58 8.24 3.34
N GLU A 5 24.91 9.03 2.47
CA GLU A 5 24.26 10.29 2.87
C GLU A 5 23.23 10.07 3.97
N PHE A 6 22.42 9.00 3.88
CA PHE A 6 21.43 8.68 4.91
C PHE A 6 22.09 8.26 6.22
N ILE A 7 23.13 7.42 6.18
CA ILE A 7 23.86 7.00 7.38
C ILE A 7 24.47 8.21 8.10
N ASN A 8 25.07 9.14 7.34
CA ASN A 8 25.63 10.38 7.90
C ASN A 8 24.54 11.25 8.55
N GLN A 9 23.36 11.37 7.94
CA GLN A 9 22.21 12.06 8.55
C GLN A 9 21.69 11.34 9.80
N TRP A 10 21.67 10.02 9.78
CA TRP A 10 21.26 9.20 10.92
C TRP A 10 22.19 9.37 12.10
N GLN A 11 23.50 9.37 11.88
CA GLN A 11 24.54 9.53 12.90
C GLN A 11 24.71 10.97 13.39
N SER A 12 24.15 11.95 12.69
CA SER A 12 24.21 13.35 13.11
C SER A 12 23.59 13.55 14.50
N PRO A 13 24.02 14.57 15.28
CA PRO A 13 23.49 14.85 16.63
C PRO A 13 22.04 15.33 16.64
N SER A 14 21.46 15.66 15.48
CA SER A 14 20.04 16.05 15.38
C SER A 14 19.13 14.92 15.90
N PRO A 15 18.17 15.17 16.79
CA PRO A 15 17.23 14.17 17.27
C PRO A 15 16.14 13.84 16.23
N THR A 16 16.09 14.60 15.12
CA THR A 16 15.07 14.46 14.09
C THR A 16 15.68 14.27 12.70
N LEU A 17 14.87 13.74 11.78
CA LEU A 17 15.16 13.63 10.36
C LEU A 17 14.02 14.26 9.55
N LEU A 18 14.37 14.87 8.42
CA LEU A 18 13.40 15.31 7.43
C LEU A 18 12.99 14.14 6.52
N VAL A 19 11.69 13.89 6.45
CA VAL A 19 11.09 12.94 5.52
C VAL A 19 10.01 13.62 4.70
N HIS A 20 9.57 12.99 3.62
CA HIS A 20 8.49 13.50 2.78
C HIS A 20 7.35 12.48 2.74
N THR A 21 6.11 12.93 2.83
CA THR A 21 4.95 12.08 2.61
C THR A 21 4.90 11.60 1.16
N SER A 22 4.40 10.41 0.90
CA SER A 22 4.34 9.83 -0.46
C SER A 22 3.32 10.49 -1.39
N GLY A 23 2.59 11.52 -0.91
CA GLY A 23 1.75 12.37 -1.75
C GLY A 23 0.65 11.64 -2.53
N SER A 24 -0.09 10.71 -1.92
CA SER A 24 -1.22 10.03 -2.58
C SER A 24 -2.30 11.00 -3.10
N THR A 25 -2.34 12.22 -2.57
CA THR A 25 -3.33 13.26 -2.90
C THR A 25 -2.69 14.58 -3.39
N GLY A 26 -1.37 14.65 -3.62
CA GLY A 26 -0.72 15.90 -4.04
C GLY A 26 0.81 15.86 -3.94
N LYS A 27 1.42 17.05 -3.93
CA LYS A 27 2.89 17.20 -3.80
C LYS A 27 3.36 16.65 -2.44
N PRO A 28 4.51 15.95 -2.41
CA PRO A 28 5.11 15.47 -1.16
C PRO A 28 5.28 16.60 -0.15
N LYS A 29 4.81 16.41 1.08
CA LYS A 29 4.95 17.40 2.16
C LYS A 29 6.13 17.04 3.04
N PRO A 30 7.00 17.99 3.39
CA PRO A 30 8.08 17.76 4.34
C PRO A 30 7.53 17.55 5.76
N MET A 31 8.13 16.61 6.50
CA MET A 31 7.79 16.32 7.89
C MET A 31 9.06 15.98 8.68
N LEU A 32 9.21 16.57 9.85
CA LEU A 32 10.26 16.20 10.79
C LEU A 32 9.80 15.02 11.64
N VAL A 33 10.61 13.96 11.69
CA VAL A 33 10.33 12.76 12.46
C VAL A 33 11.45 12.52 13.49
N GLU A 34 11.08 12.06 14.69
CA GLU A 34 12.02 11.78 15.75
C GLU A 34 12.76 10.45 15.49
N LYS A 35 14.09 10.46 15.52
CA LYS A 35 14.92 9.26 15.37
C LYS A 35 14.55 8.17 16.38
N ARG A 36 14.30 8.55 17.66
CA ARG A 36 13.88 7.60 18.71
C ARG A 36 12.61 6.83 18.37
N ARG A 37 11.66 7.47 17.67
CA ARG A 37 10.41 6.82 17.23
C ARG A 37 10.66 5.89 16.03
N MET A 38 11.59 6.27 15.15
CA MET A 38 12.02 5.39 14.05
C MET A 38 12.71 4.14 14.60
N GLU A 39 13.57 4.27 15.65
CA GLU A 39 14.17 3.14 16.35
C GLU A 39 13.11 2.23 16.99
N ALA A 40 12.13 2.81 17.67
CA ALA A 40 11.03 2.06 18.27
C ALA A 40 10.24 1.26 17.23
N SER A 41 9.88 1.89 16.12
CA SER A 41 9.21 1.23 14.97
C SER A 41 10.07 0.09 14.39
N ALA A 42 11.38 0.31 14.25
CA ALA A 42 12.30 -0.72 13.77
C ALA A 42 12.33 -1.95 14.70
N ARG A 43 12.43 -1.71 16.03
CA ARG A 43 12.44 -2.78 17.05
C ARG A 43 11.13 -3.57 17.05
N ILE A 44 9.98 -2.89 16.98
CA ILE A 44 8.65 -3.55 16.90
C ILE A 44 8.61 -4.49 15.70
N THR A 45 8.97 -4.02 14.50
CA THR A 45 8.96 -4.86 13.30
C THR A 45 9.91 -6.05 13.40
N CYS A 46 11.16 -5.81 13.78
CA CYS A 46 12.17 -6.87 13.83
C CYS A 46 11.85 -7.92 14.91
N SER A 47 11.33 -7.49 16.06
CA SER A 47 10.87 -8.39 17.12
C SER A 47 9.68 -9.22 16.69
N PHE A 48 8.67 -8.61 16.06
CA PHE A 48 7.49 -9.31 15.55
C PHE A 48 7.86 -10.39 14.54
N LEU A 49 8.76 -10.06 13.61
CA LEU A 49 9.23 -11.02 12.59
C LEU A 49 10.21 -12.05 13.13
N GLY A 50 10.69 -11.91 14.38
CA GLY A 50 11.67 -12.82 14.98
C GLY A 50 13.05 -12.75 14.31
N LEU A 51 13.39 -11.60 13.71
CA LEU A 51 14.70 -11.42 13.06
C LEU A 51 15.83 -11.49 14.08
N LYS A 52 17.00 -11.98 13.64
CA LYS A 52 18.20 -12.12 14.45
C LYS A 52 19.30 -11.19 13.95
N ARG A 53 20.20 -10.82 14.87
CA ARG A 53 21.42 -10.12 14.48
C ARG A 53 22.19 -10.93 13.44
N GLY A 54 22.62 -10.27 12.36
CA GLY A 54 23.31 -10.91 11.24
C GLY A 54 22.39 -11.47 10.14
N ASP A 55 21.05 -11.49 10.33
CA ASP A 55 20.14 -11.83 9.25
C ASP A 55 20.28 -10.83 8.09
N SER A 56 20.24 -11.32 6.85
CA SER A 56 20.32 -10.48 5.67
C SER A 56 18.99 -9.79 5.38
N ALA A 57 19.05 -8.50 5.01
CA ALA A 57 17.90 -7.66 4.71
C ALA A 57 18.09 -6.90 3.42
N LEU A 58 17.11 -6.96 2.50
CA LEU A 58 17.16 -6.34 1.18
C LEU A 58 16.70 -4.89 1.22
N LEU A 59 17.57 -3.96 0.81
CA LEU A 59 17.22 -2.58 0.50
C LEU A 59 17.02 -2.44 -1.02
N CYS A 60 15.78 -2.45 -1.47
CA CYS A 60 15.40 -2.33 -2.89
C CYS A 60 14.44 -1.15 -3.14
N MET A 61 14.30 -0.26 -2.17
CA MET A 61 13.43 0.92 -2.25
C MET A 61 14.25 2.20 -2.16
N PRO A 62 13.85 3.29 -2.86
CA PRO A 62 14.56 4.56 -2.79
C PRO A 62 14.60 5.13 -1.36
N LEU A 63 15.76 5.69 -0.99
CA LEU A 63 15.96 6.34 0.31
C LEU A 63 15.31 7.74 0.38
N ASP A 64 14.72 8.22 -0.69
CA ASP A 64 13.90 9.44 -0.67
C ASP A 64 12.56 9.23 0.06
N TYR A 65 12.08 7.99 0.12
CA TYR A 65 10.85 7.60 0.81
C TYR A 65 11.12 6.96 2.17
N ILE A 66 10.14 7.09 3.06
CA ILE A 66 10.24 6.56 4.43
C ILE A 66 10.47 5.04 4.47
N ALA A 67 9.94 4.30 3.49
CA ALA A 67 10.08 2.84 3.42
C ALA A 67 11.53 2.41 3.26
N GLY A 68 12.29 3.04 2.34
CA GLY A 68 13.73 2.78 2.18
C GLY A 68 14.53 3.17 3.41
N LYS A 69 14.27 4.38 3.97
CA LYS A 69 14.91 4.85 5.21
C LYS A 69 14.70 3.85 6.35
N MET A 70 13.49 3.35 6.55
CA MET A 70 13.17 2.41 7.62
C MET A 70 13.84 1.04 7.44
N MET A 71 14.16 0.61 6.21
CA MET A 71 14.99 -0.59 6.01
C MET A 71 16.40 -0.39 6.57
N VAL A 72 17.03 0.75 6.30
CA VAL A 72 18.35 1.08 6.85
C VAL A 72 18.31 1.22 8.38
N VAL A 73 17.27 1.88 8.92
CA VAL A 73 17.09 2.01 10.38
C VAL A 73 16.95 0.64 11.04
N ARG A 74 16.17 -0.28 10.46
CA ARG A 74 16.07 -1.67 10.95
C ARG A 74 17.43 -2.37 10.95
N ALA A 75 18.19 -2.22 9.86
CA ALA A 75 19.52 -2.82 9.77
C ALA A 75 20.48 -2.28 10.86
N ILE A 76 20.51 -0.98 11.06
CA ILE A 76 21.35 -0.36 12.09
C ILE A 76 20.92 -0.78 13.51
N VAL A 77 19.62 -0.65 13.83
CA VAL A 77 19.08 -0.87 15.18
C VAL A 77 19.12 -2.33 15.60
N TRP A 78 18.91 -3.24 14.65
CA TRP A 78 18.83 -4.69 14.93
C TRP A 78 20.11 -5.45 14.59
N GLY A 79 21.06 -4.78 13.89
CA GLY A 79 22.32 -5.40 13.46
C GLY A 79 22.13 -6.38 12.31
N LEU A 80 21.25 -6.04 11.34
CA LEU A 80 21.05 -6.84 10.13
C LEU A 80 22.16 -6.57 9.12
N GLN A 81 22.44 -7.53 8.25
CA GLN A 81 23.32 -7.37 7.09
C GLN A 81 22.51 -6.82 5.92
N LEU A 82 22.70 -5.54 5.60
CA LEU A 82 21.97 -4.88 4.52
C LEU A 82 22.57 -5.28 3.17
N ILE A 83 21.70 -5.76 2.27
CA ILE A 83 21.99 -5.99 0.86
C ILE A 83 21.35 -4.85 0.09
N GLU A 84 22.16 -3.94 -0.45
CA GLU A 84 21.68 -2.80 -1.23
C GLU A 84 21.64 -3.17 -2.71
N VAL A 85 20.53 -2.87 -3.37
CA VAL A 85 20.35 -2.98 -4.82
C VAL A 85 19.72 -1.70 -5.37
N SER A 86 19.93 -1.42 -6.63
CA SER A 86 19.28 -0.27 -7.28
C SER A 86 17.77 -0.45 -7.29
N PRO A 87 16.99 0.55 -6.84
CA PRO A 87 15.54 0.49 -6.86
C PRO A 87 15.00 0.31 -8.28
N CYS A 88 14.32 -0.80 -8.52
CA CYS A 88 13.67 -1.10 -9.80
C CYS A 88 12.54 -2.11 -9.61
N GLY A 89 11.81 -2.42 -10.69
CA GLY A 89 10.73 -3.40 -10.68
C GLY A 89 11.19 -4.85 -10.55
N HIS A 90 12.48 -5.14 -10.83
CA HIS A 90 13.08 -6.48 -10.84
C HIS A 90 14.27 -6.56 -9.87
N SER A 91 13.99 -6.23 -8.60
CA SER A 91 15.05 -6.10 -7.59
C SER A 91 15.76 -7.42 -7.26
N LEU A 92 15.07 -8.55 -7.35
CA LEU A 92 15.65 -9.86 -7.04
C LEU A 92 16.60 -10.38 -8.13
N LYS A 93 16.58 -9.80 -9.34
CA LYS A 93 17.60 -10.09 -10.38
C LYS A 93 19.00 -9.61 -10.02
N GLN A 94 19.08 -8.62 -9.12
CA GLN A 94 20.37 -8.00 -8.76
C GLN A 94 21.09 -8.74 -7.60
N ILE A 95 20.53 -9.83 -7.11
CA ILE A 95 21.10 -10.61 -6.01
C ILE A 95 21.25 -12.08 -6.40
N ASP A 96 22.29 -12.73 -5.91
CA ASP A 96 22.51 -14.16 -6.13
C ASP A 96 21.85 -15.02 -5.03
N THR A 97 21.86 -14.51 -3.80
CA THR A 97 21.34 -15.23 -2.63
C THR A 97 20.11 -14.54 -2.08
N PRO A 98 18.99 -15.25 -1.91
CA PRO A 98 17.79 -14.70 -1.30
C PRO A 98 18.04 -14.17 0.11
N PRO A 99 17.53 -12.98 0.47
CA PRO A 99 17.68 -12.44 1.81
C PRO A 99 16.77 -13.16 2.82
N VAL A 100 17.12 -13.07 4.11
CA VAL A 100 16.23 -13.53 5.18
C VAL A 100 14.99 -12.64 5.28
N PHE A 101 15.17 -11.33 5.13
CA PHE A 101 14.11 -10.34 5.22
C PHE A 101 14.08 -9.42 4.00
N ALA A 102 12.90 -9.18 3.46
CA ALA A 102 12.68 -8.18 2.42
C ALA A 102 11.41 -7.37 2.69
N ALA A 103 11.48 -6.07 2.35
CA ALA A 103 10.32 -5.19 2.25
C ALA A 103 10.20 -4.74 0.80
N MET A 104 9.07 -5.04 0.17
CA MET A 104 8.85 -4.80 -1.26
C MET A 104 7.51 -4.10 -1.49
N VAL A 105 7.37 -3.43 -2.64
CA VAL A 105 6.06 -2.92 -3.09
C VAL A 105 5.33 -3.97 -3.94
N PRO A 106 3.98 -3.91 -4.05
CA PRO A 106 3.22 -4.90 -4.81
C PRO A 106 3.71 -5.11 -6.24
N MET A 107 4.12 -4.04 -6.93
CA MET A 107 4.66 -4.13 -8.29
C MET A 107 5.93 -4.98 -8.36
N GLN A 108 6.86 -4.82 -7.42
CA GLN A 108 8.10 -5.62 -7.38
C GLN A 108 7.78 -7.11 -7.16
N VAL A 109 6.87 -7.40 -6.24
CA VAL A 109 6.41 -8.77 -5.97
C VAL A 109 5.74 -9.36 -7.20
N TYR A 110 4.83 -8.61 -7.84
CA TYR A 110 4.17 -9.02 -9.08
C TYR A 110 5.19 -9.39 -10.16
N ASN A 111 6.15 -8.50 -10.44
CA ASN A 111 7.18 -8.75 -11.45
C ASN A 111 8.03 -9.98 -11.12
N SER A 112 8.41 -10.12 -9.84
CA SER A 112 9.17 -11.31 -9.39
C SER A 112 8.38 -12.61 -9.51
N MET A 113 7.05 -12.56 -9.42
CA MET A 113 6.20 -13.73 -9.61
C MET A 113 6.06 -14.13 -11.09
N GLN A 114 6.29 -13.20 -12.04
CA GLN A 114 6.23 -13.44 -13.48
C GLN A 114 7.57 -13.90 -14.07
N ASP A 115 8.66 -13.89 -13.32
CA ASP A 115 10.01 -14.28 -13.76
C ASP A 115 10.47 -15.50 -12.95
N ASP A 116 10.86 -16.58 -13.61
CA ASP A 116 11.15 -17.86 -12.95
C ASP A 116 12.32 -17.79 -11.97
N ASP A 117 13.39 -17.05 -12.29
CA ASP A 117 14.55 -16.89 -11.41
C ASP A 117 14.20 -16.03 -10.19
N GLU A 118 13.55 -14.89 -10.40
CA GLU A 118 13.11 -14.06 -9.27
C GLU A 118 12.05 -14.76 -8.41
N ARG A 119 11.16 -15.53 -9.02
CA ARG A 119 10.14 -16.32 -8.30
C ARG A 119 10.78 -17.34 -7.38
N GLN A 120 11.82 -18.05 -7.83
CA GLN A 120 12.56 -18.96 -6.97
C GLN A 120 13.20 -18.26 -5.78
N LYS A 121 13.80 -17.08 -6.00
CA LYS A 121 14.39 -16.27 -4.93
C LYS A 121 13.32 -15.74 -3.98
N LEU A 122 12.21 -15.23 -4.53
CA LEU A 122 11.08 -14.72 -3.75
C LEU A 122 10.55 -15.79 -2.77
N TRP A 123 10.37 -17.03 -3.24
CA TRP A 123 9.88 -18.16 -2.44
C TRP A 123 10.83 -18.61 -1.34
N GLN A 124 12.10 -18.23 -1.39
CA GLN A 124 13.09 -18.52 -0.35
C GLN A 124 13.19 -17.43 0.71
N ILE A 125 12.65 -16.24 0.50
CA ILE A 125 12.63 -15.18 1.51
C ILE A 125 11.83 -15.66 2.73
N LYS A 126 12.44 -15.64 3.92
CA LYS A 126 11.78 -16.14 5.14
C LYS A 126 10.73 -15.18 5.66
N HIS A 127 11.00 -13.89 5.58
CA HIS A 127 10.12 -12.83 6.05
C HIS A 127 9.96 -11.79 4.95
N LEU A 128 8.83 -11.82 4.27
CA LEU A 128 8.48 -10.82 3.25
C LEU A 128 7.37 -9.93 3.79
N ILE A 129 7.61 -8.62 3.80
CA ILE A 129 6.56 -7.63 4.04
C ILE A 129 6.28 -6.86 2.75
N ILE A 130 5.02 -6.68 2.43
CA ILE A 130 4.56 -6.00 1.21
C ILE A 130 3.77 -4.77 1.63
N GLY A 131 4.20 -3.61 1.16
CA GLY A 131 3.59 -2.34 1.55
C GLY A 131 3.60 -1.30 0.45
N GLY A 132 3.03 -0.14 0.76
CA GLY A 132 3.01 0.98 -0.16
C GLY A 132 1.92 0.93 -1.23
N GLY A 133 1.10 -0.11 -1.31
CA GLY A 133 -0.02 -0.24 -2.25
C GLY A 133 -0.98 -1.35 -1.86
N ALA A 134 -2.14 -1.39 -2.51
CA ALA A 134 -3.08 -2.48 -2.37
C ALA A 134 -2.52 -3.76 -3.05
N ILE A 135 -2.83 -4.90 -2.47
CA ILE A 135 -2.51 -6.22 -3.03
C ILE A 135 -3.79 -6.74 -3.68
N SER A 136 -3.71 -7.15 -4.96
CA SER A 136 -4.87 -7.71 -5.65
C SER A 136 -5.24 -9.09 -5.10
N ASP A 137 -6.49 -9.49 -5.31
CA ASP A 137 -6.98 -10.78 -4.83
C ASP A 137 -6.24 -11.95 -5.51
N GLU A 138 -5.86 -11.80 -6.79
CA GLU A 138 -5.08 -12.78 -7.54
C GLU A 138 -3.69 -12.94 -6.92
N MET A 139 -3.00 -11.81 -6.67
CA MET A 139 -1.69 -11.84 -5.99
C MET A 139 -1.81 -12.43 -4.59
N ALA A 140 -2.84 -12.07 -3.83
CA ALA A 140 -3.06 -12.62 -2.49
C ALA A 140 -3.32 -14.14 -2.53
N ALA A 141 -4.08 -14.62 -3.53
CA ALA A 141 -4.33 -16.05 -3.73
C ALA A 141 -3.03 -16.82 -4.06
N GLU A 142 -2.17 -16.27 -4.90
CA GLU A 142 -0.88 -16.87 -5.22
C GLU A 142 0.08 -16.84 -4.03
N LEU A 143 0.20 -15.73 -3.32
CA LEU A 143 1.02 -15.59 -2.12
C LEU A 143 0.55 -16.49 -0.96
N ARG A 144 -0.71 -16.95 -0.98
CA ARG A 144 -1.20 -17.94 0.00
C ARG A 144 -0.41 -19.26 -0.07
N LEU A 145 0.14 -19.60 -1.22
CA LEU A 145 0.95 -20.78 -1.45
C LEU A 145 2.42 -20.63 -1.03
N HIS A 146 2.83 -19.40 -0.66
CA HIS A 146 4.21 -19.14 -0.26
C HIS A 146 4.59 -19.93 1.00
N PRO A 147 5.74 -20.63 1.01
CA PRO A 147 6.11 -21.55 2.12
C PRO A 147 6.45 -20.82 3.42
N ASN A 148 6.85 -19.56 3.32
CA ASN A 148 7.31 -18.76 4.45
C ASN A 148 6.32 -17.62 4.81
N ALA A 149 6.72 -16.76 5.74
CA ALA A 149 5.90 -15.68 6.25
C ALA A 149 5.82 -14.49 5.27
N VAL A 150 4.66 -14.29 4.65
CA VAL A 150 4.36 -13.10 3.84
C VAL A 150 3.29 -12.27 4.53
N TRP A 151 3.53 -10.97 4.63
CA TRP A 151 2.65 -10.03 5.32
C TRP A 151 2.33 -8.82 4.44
N SER A 152 1.08 -8.41 4.42
CA SER A 152 0.69 -7.07 3.97
C SER A 152 0.82 -6.09 5.12
N THR A 153 1.37 -4.91 4.87
CA THR A 153 1.56 -3.87 5.88
C THR A 153 0.49 -2.79 5.79
N TYR A 154 0.08 -2.26 6.95
CA TYR A 154 -0.74 -1.06 7.03
C TYR A 154 -0.01 -0.01 7.86
N GLY A 155 0.16 1.17 7.27
CA GLY A 155 0.82 2.32 7.89
C GLY A 155 1.01 3.46 6.89
N MET A 156 1.56 4.55 7.35
CA MET A 156 1.78 5.77 6.59
C MET A 156 3.06 6.47 7.04
N THR A 157 3.44 7.57 6.38
CA THR A 157 4.63 8.32 6.76
C THR A 157 4.51 8.89 8.17
N GLU A 158 3.31 9.29 8.57
CA GLU A 158 2.99 9.84 9.88
C GLU A 158 3.15 8.82 11.01
N THR A 159 3.02 7.53 10.73
CA THR A 159 3.34 6.42 11.64
C THR A 159 4.75 5.86 11.42
N LEU A 160 5.60 6.54 10.61
CA LEU A 160 6.98 6.20 10.25
C LEU A 160 7.09 4.92 9.40
N SER A 161 6.29 3.93 9.70
CA SER A 161 6.20 2.64 9.03
C SER A 161 4.83 2.05 9.31
N HIS A 162 4.71 0.73 9.14
CA HIS A 162 3.48 0.02 9.45
C HIS A 162 3.24 -0.10 10.95
N ILE A 163 1.96 -0.04 11.32
CA ILE A 163 1.46 -0.20 12.69
C ILE A 163 0.67 -1.50 12.85
N ALA A 164 0.38 -2.15 11.75
CA ALA A 164 -0.36 -3.40 11.71
C ALA A 164 0.10 -4.26 10.52
N LEU A 165 -0.05 -5.56 10.65
CA LEU A 165 0.26 -6.55 9.63
C LEU A 165 -0.93 -7.49 9.43
N ARG A 166 -1.17 -7.93 8.19
CA ARG A 166 -2.05 -9.06 7.92
C ARG A 166 -1.29 -10.17 7.20
N ARG A 167 -1.49 -11.39 7.64
CA ARG A 167 -0.87 -12.55 7.02
C ARG A 167 -1.47 -12.82 5.65
N LEU A 168 -0.61 -13.02 4.64
CA LEU A 168 -1.02 -13.38 3.28
C LEU A 168 -0.79 -14.86 2.98
N SER A 169 0.21 -15.49 3.58
CA SER A 169 0.65 -16.85 3.28
C SER A 169 0.15 -17.90 4.28
N GLY A 170 -0.07 -19.12 3.78
CA GLY A 170 -0.41 -20.28 4.58
C GLY A 170 -1.84 -20.26 5.14
N PRO A 171 -2.16 -21.19 6.07
CA PRO A 171 -3.51 -21.34 6.62
C PRO A 171 -3.95 -20.18 7.52
N GLN A 172 -3.00 -19.36 7.97
CA GLN A 172 -3.27 -18.17 8.79
C GLN A 172 -3.53 -16.90 7.95
N ALA A 173 -3.60 -17.01 6.61
CA ALA A 173 -3.92 -15.91 5.73
C ALA A 173 -5.27 -15.29 6.11
N SER A 174 -5.30 -13.96 6.23
CA SER A 174 -6.45 -13.20 6.72
C SER A 174 -6.67 -11.93 5.91
N GLU A 175 -7.89 -11.42 5.89
CA GLU A 175 -8.21 -10.07 5.40
C GLU A 175 -8.04 -9.00 6.47
N TRP A 176 -7.86 -9.42 7.73
CA TRP A 176 -7.79 -8.54 8.88
C TRP A 176 -6.34 -8.20 9.20
N TYR A 177 -6.08 -6.91 9.36
CA TYR A 177 -4.84 -6.40 9.93
C TYR A 177 -4.86 -6.56 11.44
N GLU A 178 -3.76 -7.03 11.99
CA GLU A 178 -3.52 -7.12 13.42
C GLU A 178 -2.57 -5.99 13.84
N PRO A 179 -3.03 -5.03 14.66
CA PRO A 179 -2.19 -3.99 15.21
C PRO A 179 -1.09 -4.56 16.10
N PHE A 180 0.08 -3.94 16.08
CA PHE A 180 1.13 -4.26 17.04
C PHE A 180 0.70 -3.94 18.47
N ASP A 181 1.38 -4.53 19.45
CA ASP A 181 1.15 -4.24 20.86
C ASP A 181 1.41 -2.75 21.14
N GLY A 182 0.51 -2.15 21.92
CA GLY A 182 0.52 -0.71 22.21
C GLY A 182 -0.05 0.18 21.10
N VAL A 183 -0.59 -0.40 20.02
CA VAL A 183 -1.37 0.31 19.01
C VAL A 183 -2.84 0.04 19.23
N ASN A 184 -3.63 1.11 19.41
CA ASN A 184 -5.07 1.06 19.48
C ASN A 184 -5.68 1.63 18.21
N VAL A 185 -6.79 1.06 17.77
CA VAL A 185 -7.54 1.52 16.61
C VAL A 185 -9.00 1.72 16.97
N SER A 186 -9.61 2.72 16.36
CA SER A 186 -11.04 3.00 16.48
C SER A 186 -11.59 3.59 15.19
N ILE A 187 -12.89 3.81 15.13
CA ILE A 187 -13.54 4.40 13.95
C ILE A 187 -14.24 5.69 14.40
N ASN A 188 -14.03 6.76 13.64
CA ASN A 188 -14.71 8.04 13.86
C ASN A 188 -16.15 8.04 13.30
N ALA A 189 -16.88 9.14 13.48
CA ALA A 189 -18.25 9.28 12.98
C ALA A 189 -18.41 9.15 11.45
N ASP A 190 -17.33 9.38 10.69
CA ASP A 190 -17.33 9.24 9.24
C ASP A 190 -16.99 7.80 8.76
N GLY A 191 -16.73 6.86 9.67
CA GLY A 191 -16.29 5.51 9.36
C GLY A 191 -14.79 5.40 9.09
N CYS A 192 -14.00 6.45 9.32
CA CYS A 192 -12.57 6.45 9.08
C CYS A 192 -11.79 5.91 10.26
N LEU A 193 -10.72 5.17 9.96
CA LEU A 193 -9.81 4.62 10.98
C LEU A 193 -9.09 5.73 11.73
N VAL A 194 -9.09 5.64 13.04
CA VAL A 194 -8.29 6.44 13.97
C VAL A 194 -7.22 5.55 14.57
N ILE A 195 -5.98 5.98 14.53
CA ILE A 195 -4.80 5.25 15.02
C ILE A 195 -4.27 5.98 16.25
N ASP A 196 -4.18 5.28 17.37
CA ASP A 196 -3.45 5.72 18.55
C ASP A 196 -2.24 4.80 18.76
N ALA A 197 -1.06 5.31 18.44
CA ALA A 197 0.20 4.58 18.45
C ALA A 197 1.31 5.42 19.12
N PRO A 198 1.25 5.67 20.43
CA PRO A 198 2.09 6.66 21.13
C PRO A 198 3.59 6.39 21.03
N THR A 199 4.00 5.15 20.81
CA THR A 199 5.40 4.76 20.61
C THR A 199 6.00 5.33 19.31
N VAL A 200 5.20 5.43 18.25
CA VAL A 200 5.64 5.84 16.90
C VAL A 200 5.03 7.17 16.45
N CYS A 201 3.96 7.60 17.06
CA CYS A 201 3.25 8.83 16.73
C CYS A 201 2.96 9.65 17.99
N ALA A 202 3.09 10.98 17.92
CA ALA A 202 2.93 11.85 19.11
C ALA A 202 1.47 12.01 19.54
N LEU A 203 0.56 11.99 18.57
CA LEU A 203 -0.87 12.20 18.77
C LEU A 203 -1.66 11.15 17.97
N PRO A 204 -2.89 10.83 18.39
CA PRO A 204 -3.77 10.02 17.58
C PRO A 204 -3.98 10.61 16.18
N LEU A 205 -3.98 9.75 15.17
CA LEU A 205 -4.12 10.12 13.76
C LEU A 205 -5.48 9.69 13.25
N THR A 206 -6.26 10.62 12.73
CA THR A 206 -7.46 10.31 11.93
C THR A 206 -7.05 10.15 10.48
N THR A 207 -7.30 8.99 9.92
CA THR A 207 -7.01 8.69 8.51
C THR A 207 -8.19 9.05 7.61
N ASN A 208 -7.99 8.99 6.29
CA ASN A 208 -9.07 8.99 5.30
C ASN A 208 -9.45 7.55 4.85
N ASP A 209 -8.95 6.53 5.53
CA ASP A 209 -9.24 5.14 5.20
C ASP A 209 -10.50 4.68 5.93
N ILE A 210 -11.54 4.34 5.18
CA ILE A 210 -12.78 3.74 5.71
C ILE A 210 -12.45 2.31 6.13
N ALA A 211 -12.76 1.99 7.38
CA ALA A 211 -12.39 0.73 7.97
C ALA A 211 -13.54 0.05 8.72
N GLU A 212 -13.36 -1.21 9.00
CA GLU A 212 -14.22 -2.03 9.84
C GLU A 212 -13.37 -2.65 10.95
N ILE A 213 -13.85 -2.60 12.18
CA ILE A 213 -13.22 -3.27 13.33
C ILE A 213 -13.86 -4.65 13.49
N ALA A 214 -13.05 -5.67 13.68
CA ALA A 214 -13.53 -7.03 13.95
C ALA A 214 -14.23 -7.13 15.31
N ALA A 215 -15.00 -8.19 15.52
CA ALA A 215 -15.74 -8.42 16.76
C ALA A 215 -14.87 -8.51 18.03
N ASP A 216 -13.55 -8.77 17.86
CA ASP A 216 -12.58 -8.75 18.97
C ASP A 216 -12.20 -7.34 19.43
N GLY A 217 -12.67 -6.30 18.73
CA GLY A 217 -12.40 -4.90 19.04
C GLY A 217 -10.96 -4.45 18.71
N ARG A 218 -10.12 -5.31 18.14
CA ARG A 218 -8.69 -5.05 17.90
C ARG A 218 -8.33 -5.08 16.42
N ARG A 219 -8.65 -6.17 15.71
CA ARG A 219 -8.31 -6.32 14.30
C ARG A 219 -9.20 -5.43 13.44
N PHE A 220 -8.65 -4.98 12.32
CA PHE A 220 -9.39 -4.13 11.39
C PHE A 220 -9.11 -4.51 9.93
N ARG A 221 -10.00 -4.08 9.03
CA ARG A 221 -9.78 -4.16 7.58
C ARG A 221 -10.18 -2.86 6.92
N ILE A 222 -9.49 -2.54 5.84
CA ILE A 222 -9.76 -1.34 5.04
C ILE A 222 -10.78 -1.69 3.97
N ARG A 223 -11.81 -0.86 3.87
CA ARG A 223 -12.88 -0.96 2.86
C ARG A 223 -12.61 -0.06 1.67
N GLY A 224 -11.90 1.04 1.87
CA GLY A 224 -11.56 2.01 0.84
C GLY A 224 -11.17 3.35 1.45
N ARG A 225 -11.25 4.42 0.67
CA ARG A 225 -10.90 5.77 1.13
C ARG A 225 -12.09 6.71 1.07
N LYS A 226 -12.21 7.59 2.06
CA LYS A 226 -13.21 8.65 2.10
C LYS A 226 -13.16 9.54 0.86
N ASP A 227 -11.94 9.84 0.37
CA ASP A 227 -11.71 10.66 -0.82
C ASP A 227 -12.24 10.00 -2.10
N ASN A 228 -12.37 8.67 -2.11
CA ASN A 228 -12.81 7.85 -3.23
C ASN A 228 -14.29 7.45 -3.14
N VAL A 229 -15.07 8.07 -2.25
CA VAL A 229 -16.52 7.92 -2.21
C VAL A 229 -17.16 8.80 -3.28
N ILE A 230 -18.09 8.22 -4.04
CA ILE A 230 -18.95 8.92 -5.00
C ILE A 230 -20.29 9.13 -4.33
N CYS A 231 -20.74 10.38 -4.20
CA CYS A 231 -22.05 10.71 -3.66
C CYS A 231 -23.07 10.93 -4.80
N SER A 232 -23.69 9.85 -5.26
CA SER A 232 -24.62 9.89 -6.40
C SER A 232 -26.06 9.78 -5.93
N GLY A 233 -26.85 10.84 -6.12
CA GLY A 233 -28.26 10.85 -5.75
C GLY A 233 -28.53 10.55 -4.27
N GLY A 234 -27.61 10.93 -3.38
CA GLY A 234 -27.68 10.63 -1.93
C GLY A 234 -27.15 9.25 -1.53
N ILE A 235 -26.71 8.44 -2.49
CA ILE A 235 -26.10 7.13 -2.24
C ILE A 235 -24.58 7.27 -2.23
N LYS A 236 -23.93 6.72 -1.20
CA LYS A 236 -22.47 6.67 -1.11
C LYS A 236 -21.97 5.37 -1.76
N LEU A 237 -21.16 5.50 -2.82
CA LEU A 237 -20.58 4.40 -3.59
C LEU A 237 -19.07 4.40 -3.38
N GLN A 238 -18.52 3.26 -3.00
CA GLN A 238 -17.09 3.11 -2.77
C GLN A 238 -16.39 2.66 -4.06
N ILE A 239 -15.45 3.46 -4.57
CA ILE A 239 -14.74 3.19 -5.83
C ILE A 239 -14.02 1.84 -5.75
N GLU A 240 -13.32 1.56 -4.67
CA GLU A 240 -12.53 0.34 -4.50
C GLU A 240 -13.40 -0.92 -4.52
N GLU A 241 -14.61 -0.86 -3.96
CA GLU A 241 -15.55 -1.98 -3.99
C GLU A 241 -16.08 -2.25 -5.41
N MET A 242 -16.37 -1.19 -6.17
CA MET A 242 -16.78 -1.32 -7.57
C MET A 242 -15.66 -1.90 -8.43
N GLU A 243 -14.42 -1.40 -8.26
CA GLU A 243 -13.25 -1.92 -8.97
C GLU A 243 -12.99 -3.39 -8.62
N ALA A 244 -13.10 -3.79 -7.36
CA ALA A 244 -12.93 -5.17 -6.93
C ALA A 244 -13.96 -6.11 -7.58
N LYS A 245 -15.24 -5.70 -7.71
CA LYS A 245 -16.28 -6.47 -8.41
C LYS A 245 -16.00 -6.66 -9.89
N LEU A 246 -15.33 -5.69 -10.54
CA LEU A 246 -15.08 -5.70 -11.98
C LEU A 246 -13.76 -6.38 -12.36
N ARG A 247 -12.76 -6.31 -11.50
CA ARG A 247 -11.40 -6.80 -11.76
C ARG A 247 -11.31 -8.25 -12.28
N PRO A 248 -12.10 -9.23 -11.77
CA PRO A 248 -12.05 -10.60 -12.29
C PRO A 248 -12.57 -10.78 -13.73
N TYR A 249 -13.24 -9.76 -14.29
CA TYR A 249 -13.93 -9.84 -15.58
C TYR A 249 -13.37 -8.89 -16.63
N ILE A 250 -12.54 -7.93 -16.24
CA ILE A 250 -11.92 -6.92 -17.13
C ILE A 250 -10.41 -7.14 -17.14
N ASN A 251 -9.90 -7.58 -18.30
CA ASN A 251 -8.49 -7.93 -18.49
C ASN A 251 -7.59 -6.75 -18.91
N VAL A 252 -8.18 -5.56 -19.08
CA VAL A 252 -7.43 -4.33 -19.42
C VAL A 252 -7.31 -3.44 -18.18
N PRO A 253 -6.26 -2.60 -18.09
CA PRO A 253 -6.17 -1.61 -17.03
C PRO A 253 -7.37 -0.67 -17.05
N PHE A 254 -7.99 -0.46 -15.88
CA PHE A 254 -9.11 0.45 -15.73
C PHE A 254 -9.13 1.10 -14.36
N LEU A 255 -9.83 2.24 -14.26
CA LEU A 255 -10.14 2.92 -13.00
C LEU A 255 -11.61 3.35 -13.00
N ILE A 256 -12.23 3.26 -11.83
CA ILE A 256 -13.47 3.98 -11.56
C ILE A 256 -13.12 5.38 -11.03
N SER A 257 -13.79 6.38 -11.53
CA SER A 257 -13.66 7.77 -11.14
C SER A 257 -15.04 8.42 -11.02
N LYS A 258 -15.05 9.72 -10.73
CA LYS A 258 -16.28 10.48 -10.57
C LYS A 258 -16.22 11.80 -11.32
N ARG A 259 -17.38 12.31 -11.69
CA ARG A 259 -17.55 13.69 -12.17
C ARG A 259 -18.75 14.33 -11.54
N SER A 260 -18.76 15.65 -11.52
CA SER A 260 -19.91 16.43 -11.07
C SER A 260 -21.09 16.25 -12.03
N ASP A 261 -22.30 16.16 -11.47
CA ASP A 261 -23.54 16.01 -12.21
C ASP A 261 -24.63 16.90 -11.58
N PRO A 262 -25.34 17.75 -12.36
CA PRO A 262 -26.34 18.68 -11.83
C PRO A 262 -27.52 18.01 -11.12
N LYS A 263 -27.86 16.77 -11.54
CA LYS A 263 -29.01 16.03 -11.03
C LYS A 263 -28.65 15.13 -9.85
N PHE A 264 -27.49 14.48 -9.90
CA PHE A 264 -27.11 13.47 -8.96
C PHE A 264 -26.03 13.95 -7.97
N GLY A 265 -25.49 15.17 -8.13
CA GLY A 265 -24.32 15.67 -7.41
C GLY A 265 -23.04 15.13 -8.03
N GLU A 266 -22.82 13.82 -7.94
CA GLU A 266 -21.72 13.12 -8.61
C GLU A 266 -22.24 11.89 -9.36
N THR A 267 -21.53 11.49 -10.44
CA THR A 267 -21.82 10.27 -11.19
C THR A 267 -20.56 9.43 -11.40
N VAL A 268 -20.75 8.13 -11.53
CA VAL A 268 -19.68 7.17 -11.78
C VAL A 268 -19.18 7.30 -13.22
N VAL A 269 -17.86 7.32 -13.37
CA VAL A 269 -17.16 7.31 -14.66
C VAL A 269 -16.16 6.16 -14.67
N MET A 270 -16.12 5.40 -15.76
CA MET A 270 -15.10 4.38 -16.00
C MET A 270 -14.07 4.91 -17.00
N ILE A 271 -12.78 4.75 -16.67
CA ILE A 271 -11.64 5.07 -17.54
C ILE A 271 -10.90 3.76 -17.80
N ALA A 272 -10.63 3.41 -19.05
CA ALA A 272 -10.01 2.13 -19.38
C ALA A 272 -9.09 2.21 -20.61
N GLU A 273 -8.06 1.36 -20.64
CA GLU A 273 -7.12 1.22 -21.76
C GLU A 273 -7.72 0.34 -22.86
N THR A 274 -8.88 0.72 -23.39
CA THR A 274 -9.54 0.01 -24.48
C THR A 274 -10.54 0.88 -25.21
N ASN A 275 -10.71 0.64 -26.50
CA ASN A 275 -11.76 1.23 -27.32
C ASN A 275 -13.05 0.36 -27.36
N ASP A 276 -13.00 -0.85 -26.80
CA ASP A 276 -14.16 -1.75 -26.72
C ASP A 276 -15.06 -1.39 -25.52
N ILE A 277 -15.72 -0.25 -25.65
CA ILE A 277 -16.62 0.28 -24.62
C ILE A 277 -17.89 -0.58 -24.46
N GLU A 278 -18.36 -1.24 -25.53
CA GLU A 278 -19.57 -2.05 -25.44
C GLU A 278 -19.37 -3.31 -24.59
N SER A 279 -18.21 -3.93 -24.68
CA SER A 279 -17.84 -5.05 -23.78
C SER A 279 -17.81 -4.58 -22.31
N LEU A 280 -17.21 -3.42 -22.03
CA LEU A 280 -17.18 -2.87 -20.68
C LEU A 280 -18.58 -2.56 -20.13
N LYS A 281 -19.47 -2.00 -20.95
CA LYS A 281 -20.87 -1.74 -20.55
C LYS A 281 -21.60 -3.03 -20.18
N THR A 282 -21.40 -4.08 -20.97
CA THR A 282 -22.01 -5.39 -20.73
C THR A 282 -21.55 -5.96 -19.39
N ILE A 283 -20.23 -5.97 -19.14
CA ILE A 283 -19.66 -6.45 -17.88
C ILE A 283 -20.19 -5.63 -16.70
N CYS A 284 -20.16 -4.30 -16.80
CA CYS A 284 -20.66 -3.42 -15.73
C CYS A 284 -22.13 -3.67 -15.42
N LYS A 285 -22.95 -3.88 -16.45
CA LYS A 285 -24.39 -4.17 -16.29
C LYS A 285 -24.65 -5.48 -15.55
N GLU A 286 -23.81 -6.48 -15.76
CA GLU A 286 -23.95 -7.80 -15.12
C GLU A 286 -23.38 -7.84 -13.69
N ARG A 287 -22.34 -7.05 -13.39
CA ARG A 287 -21.54 -7.17 -12.16
C ARG A 287 -21.79 -6.07 -11.15
N LEU A 288 -22.27 -4.91 -11.58
CA LEU A 288 -22.55 -3.77 -10.72
C LEU A 288 -24.05 -3.59 -10.49
N ASN A 289 -24.38 -3.10 -9.28
CA ASN A 289 -25.74 -2.70 -8.97
C ASN A 289 -26.16 -1.49 -9.84
N LYS A 290 -27.47 -1.26 -9.96
CA LYS A 290 -28.03 -0.18 -10.78
C LYS A 290 -27.39 1.20 -10.55
N TYR A 291 -27.11 1.55 -9.30
CA TYR A 291 -26.55 2.85 -8.92
C TYR A 291 -25.02 2.92 -9.08
N GLU A 292 -24.35 1.77 -9.15
CA GLU A 292 -22.89 1.67 -9.33
C GLU A 292 -22.48 1.73 -10.80
N GLN A 293 -23.44 1.61 -11.74
CA GLN A 293 -23.13 1.56 -13.17
C GLN A 293 -22.56 2.89 -13.65
N PRO A 294 -21.45 2.87 -14.40
CA PRO A 294 -20.88 4.08 -14.96
C PRO A 294 -21.85 4.80 -15.90
N HIS A 295 -22.03 6.08 -15.70
CA HIS A 295 -22.78 6.97 -16.58
C HIS A 295 -21.96 7.36 -17.81
N LYS A 296 -20.63 7.26 -17.71
CA LYS A 296 -19.70 7.54 -18.81
C LYS A 296 -18.54 6.57 -18.81
N TYR A 297 -18.07 6.24 -20.00
CA TYR A 297 -16.90 5.40 -20.29
C TYR A 297 -15.93 6.21 -21.12
N ILE A 298 -14.65 6.25 -20.72
CA ILE A 298 -13.60 7.02 -21.36
C ILE A 298 -12.47 6.07 -21.72
N ALA A 299 -12.14 6.01 -23.00
CA ALA A 299 -10.97 5.30 -23.50
C ALA A 299 -9.74 6.18 -23.32
N VAL A 300 -8.63 5.60 -22.85
CA VAL A 300 -7.32 6.25 -22.71
C VAL A 300 -6.22 5.33 -23.21
N ASP A 301 -5.11 5.91 -23.67
CA ASP A 301 -3.93 5.12 -24.06
C ASP A 301 -3.22 4.47 -22.87
N SER A 302 -3.25 5.14 -21.71
CA SER A 302 -2.72 4.58 -20.47
C SER A 302 -3.42 5.15 -19.23
N ILE A 303 -3.63 4.28 -18.23
CA ILE A 303 -4.17 4.68 -16.93
C ILE A 303 -3.14 5.53 -16.18
N PRO A 304 -3.55 6.71 -15.65
CA PRO A 304 -2.63 7.57 -14.93
C PRO A 304 -2.16 6.91 -13.63
N THR A 305 -0.84 6.84 -13.46
CA THR A 305 -0.18 6.32 -12.26
C THR A 305 0.73 7.38 -11.60
N THR A 306 0.98 7.20 -10.31
CA THR A 306 1.99 7.97 -9.58
C THR A 306 3.38 7.43 -9.86
N GLU A 307 4.45 8.14 -9.47
CA GLU A 307 5.84 7.67 -9.53
C GLU A 307 6.08 6.34 -8.79
N THR A 308 5.23 6.02 -7.83
CA THR A 308 5.28 4.76 -7.07
C THR A 308 4.39 3.66 -7.65
N GLY A 309 3.85 3.85 -8.88
CA GLY A 309 3.00 2.87 -9.58
C GLY A 309 1.58 2.74 -9.04
N LYS A 310 1.13 3.64 -8.15
CA LYS A 310 -0.27 3.66 -7.67
C LYS A 310 -1.18 4.40 -8.65
N PRO A 311 -2.49 4.07 -8.71
CA PRO A 311 -3.46 4.86 -9.46
C PRO A 311 -3.41 6.35 -9.07
N ALA A 312 -3.19 7.23 -10.03
CA ALA A 312 -3.19 8.68 -9.82
C ALA A 312 -4.62 9.21 -9.83
N ARG A 313 -5.37 9.00 -8.73
CA ARG A 313 -6.81 9.32 -8.61
C ARG A 313 -7.15 10.77 -8.96
N ALA A 314 -6.31 11.72 -8.59
CA ALA A 314 -6.51 13.13 -8.94
C ALA A 314 -6.52 13.35 -10.46
N LYS A 315 -5.54 12.76 -11.18
CA LYS A 315 -5.49 12.82 -12.65
C LYS A 315 -6.68 12.09 -13.30
N ALA A 316 -7.06 10.94 -12.74
CA ALA A 316 -8.24 10.22 -13.22
C ALA A 316 -9.53 11.06 -13.07
N MET A 317 -9.66 11.82 -11.98
CA MET A 317 -10.78 12.72 -11.76
C MET A 317 -10.75 13.92 -12.73
N GLU A 318 -9.58 14.49 -13.02
CA GLU A 318 -9.42 15.53 -14.06
C GLU A 318 -9.88 15.01 -15.43
N ILE A 319 -9.45 13.80 -15.84
CA ILE A 319 -9.90 13.15 -17.08
C ILE A 319 -11.42 12.97 -17.07
N ALA A 320 -11.99 12.49 -15.96
CA ALA A 320 -13.44 12.29 -15.85
C ALA A 320 -14.26 13.58 -15.94
N GLN A 321 -13.70 14.72 -15.51
CA GLN A 321 -14.36 16.02 -15.57
C GLN A 321 -14.28 16.66 -16.96
N THR A 322 -13.16 16.47 -17.69
CA THR A 322 -12.90 17.14 -18.96
C THR A 322 -13.54 16.44 -20.18
N HIS A 323 -13.81 15.17 -20.07
CA HIS A 323 -14.46 14.36 -21.09
C HIS A 323 -15.93 14.13 -20.76
#